data_f2339c314c0d1e90be939c2855eb053a
#
_entry.id   f2339c314c0d1e90be939c2855eb053a
#
_cell.length_a   1.000
_cell.length_b   1.000
_cell.length_c   1.000
_cell.angle_alpha   90.00
_cell.angle_beta   90.00
_cell.angle_gamma   90.00
#
_symmetry.space_group_name_H-M   'P 1'
#
loop_
_entity.id
_entity.type
_entity.pdbx_description
1 polymer ?
#
loop_
_entity_poly.entity_id
_entity_poly.type
_entity_poly.pdbx_seq_one_letter_code
_entity_poly.pdbx_strand_id
1 'polypeptide(L)'
;PDAFSDGIDDNIFAKIVACIRVAVPYTGMIISTRESKACREKVLQLGVSQISGGSRTSVGGYVEPEEPDDLTSEQFDVEDKRSLDEVVHWLMDLGFIPSFCTACYREGRTGDRFMSLCKNEQIHNCCLPNALMTLKEYLMDYAAEDTKIAGEKVIAKELEHIPNEKVRGIVIERLKEIADGQRDFRF
;
A
#
# COMPACT_ATOMS: atom_id res chain seq x y z
N PRO A 1 28.82 3.83 6.21
CA PRO A 1 28.69 3.62 4.78
C PRO A 1 29.49 4.68 4.06
N ASP A 2 30.43 4.23 3.28
CA ASP A 2 31.28 5.13 2.50
C ASP A 2 30.37 5.82 1.48
N ALA A 3 30.25 7.13 1.57
CA ALA A 3 29.52 7.92 0.61
C ALA A 3 30.21 7.79 -0.75
N PHE A 4 29.58 7.11 -1.69
CA PHE A 4 30.05 7.13 -3.07
C PHE A 4 29.96 8.57 -3.57
N SER A 5 31.07 9.09 -4.11
CA SER A 5 31.14 10.47 -4.64
C SER A 5 30.09 10.77 -5.71
N ASP A 6 29.53 9.73 -6.33
CA ASP A 6 28.53 9.77 -7.39
C ASP A 6 27.15 9.27 -6.92
N GLY A 7 26.86 9.33 -5.62
CA GLY A 7 25.59 8.92 -5.03
C GLY A 7 24.42 9.77 -5.54
N ILE A 8 23.30 9.12 -5.80
CA ILE A 8 22.04 9.78 -6.17
C ILE A 8 21.38 10.27 -4.87
N ASP A 9 21.23 11.60 -4.74
CA ASP A 9 20.49 12.18 -3.63
C ASP A 9 18.96 12.02 -3.81
N ASP A 10 18.19 12.24 -2.73
CA ASP A 10 16.73 12.11 -2.72
C ASP A 10 16.04 13.04 -3.75
N ASN A 11 16.65 14.18 -4.11
CA ASN A 11 16.07 15.10 -5.08
C ASN A 11 16.26 14.58 -6.51
N ILE A 12 17.42 14.02 -6.80
CA ILE A 12 17.71 13.37 -8.10
C ILE A 12 16.84 12.14 -8.22
N PHE A 13 16.74 11.32 -7.18
CA PHE A 13 15.88 10.15 -7.14
C PHE A 13 14.40 10.50 -7.40
N ALA A 14 13.88 11.51 -6.71
CA ALA A 14 12.52 11.99 -6.93
C ALA A 14 12.28 12.50 -8.36
N LYS A 15 13.26 13.19 -8.97
CA LYS A 15 13.17 13.60 -10.38
C LYS A 15 13.11 12.40 -11.32
N ILE A 16 13.92 11.38 -11.08
CA ILE A 16 13.90 10.13 -11.88
C ILE A 16 12.51 9.48 -11.79
N VAL A 17 11.96 9.34 -10.57
CA VAL A 17 10.61 8.80 -10.35
C VAL A 17 9.56 9.61 -11.11
N ALA A 18 9.60 10.94 -11.04
CA ALA A 18 8.69 11.82 -11.78
C ALA A 18 8.82 11.63 -13.30
N CYS A 19 10.04 11.57 -13.83
CA CYS A 19 10.29 11.32 -15.26
C CYS A 19 9.73 9.96 -15.70
N ILE A 20 9.94 8.91 -14.90
CA ILE A 20 9.40 7.58 -15.20
C ILE A 20 7.87 7.61 -15.19
N ARG A 21 7.24 8.28 -14.21
CA ARG A 21 5.78 8.39 -14.13
C ARG A 21 5.19 9.09 -15.35
N VAL A 22 5.83 10.15 -15.84
CA VAL A 22 5.38 10.86 -17.05
C VAL A 22 5.61 10.03 -18.31
N ALA A 23 6.76 9.34 -18.41
CA ALA A 23 7.11 8.54 -19.58
C ALA A 23 6.24 7.28 -19.73
N VAL A 24 5.87 6.65 -18.62
CA VAL A 24 5.10 5.39 -18.57
C VAL A 24 3.95 5.47 -17.55
N PRO A 25 2.91 6.27 -17.83
CA PRO A 25 1.90 6.68 -16.84
C PRO A 25 1.08 5.53 -16.24
N TYR A 26 1.01 4.39 -16.92
CA TYR A 26 0.22 3.23 -16.47
C TYR A 26 1.04 2.14 -15.78
N THR A 27 2.37 2.29 -15.70
CA THR A 27 3.23 1.30 -15.05
C THR A 27 3.16 1.43 -13.53
N GLY A 28 2.95 0.32 -12.83
CA GLY A 28 3.11 0.27 -11.38
C GLY A 28 4.57 0.54 -11.00
N MET A 29 4.78 1.37 -9.99
CA MET A 29 6.09 1.63 -9.41
C MET A 29 6.05 1.26 -7.94
N ILE A 30 7.07 0.51 -7.49
CA ILE A 30 7.22 0.10 -6.10
C ILE A 30 8.40 0.83 -5.47
N ILE A 31 8.22 1.30 -4.23
CA ILE A 31 9.31 1.81 -3.38
C ILE A 31 9.57 0.85 -2.22
N SER A 32 10.82 0.54 -1.99
CA SER A 32 11.23 -0.39 -0.93
C SER A 32 11.51 0.34 0.39
N THR A 33 11.72 -0.44 1.45
CA THR A 33 12.13 0.04 2.78
C THR A 33 13.60 0.45 2.84
N ARG A 34 14.37 0.33 1.76
CA ARG A 34 15.75 0.84 1.66
C ARG A 34 15.83 2.36 1.72
N GLU A 35 14.77 3.02 1.25
CA GLU A 35 14.68 4.47 1.25
C GLU A 35 14.14 5.00 2.57
N SER A 36 14.61 6.19 2.97
CA SER A 36 14.15 6.88 4.17
C SER A 36 12.64 7.19 4.12
N LYS A 37 12.01 7.33 5.29
CA LYS A 37 10.62 7.75 5.40
C LYS A 37 10.34 9.01 4.57
N ALA A 38 11.22 10.02 4.65
CA ALA A 38 11.08 11.29 3.94
C ALA A 38 11.15 11.13 2.41
N CYS A 39 12.09 10.32 1.92
CA CYS A 39 12.20 9.99 0.51
C CYS A 39 10.96 9.25 0.01
N ARG A 40 10.49 8.27 0.76
CA ARG A 40 9.28 7.47 0.44
C ARG A 40 8.03 8.35 0.37
N GLU A 41 7.84 9.25 1.34
CA GLU A 41 6.73 10.21 1.34
C GLU A 41 6.74 11.09 0.09
N LYS A 42 7.91 11.63 -0.26
CA LYS A 42 8.09 12.47 -1.44
C LYS A 42 7.72 11.75 -2.75
N VAL A 43 8.19 10.51 -2.93
CA VAL A 43 7.94 9.78 -4.17
C VAL A 43 6.52 9.19 -4.25
N LEU A 44 5.85 8.93 -3.14
CA LEU A 44 4.42 8.60 -3.12
C LEU A 44 3.59 9.74 -3.74
N GLN A 45 3.90 10.98 -3.41
CA GLN A 45 3.23 12.15 -4.01
C GLN A 45 3.53 12.32 -5.51
N LEU A 46 4.59 11.69 -6.01
CA LEU A 46 4.95 11.66 -7.43
C LEU A 46 4.37 10.45 -8.18
N GLY A 47 3.50 9.67 -7.53
CA GLY A 47 2.74 8.60 -8.16
C GLY A 47 3.38 7.22 -8.06
N VAL A 48 4.25 6.96 -7.09
CA VAL A 48 4.58 5.60 -6.69
C VAL A 48 3.29 4.95 -6.17
N SER A 49 2.97 3.76 -6.67
CA SER A 49 1.68 3.09 -6.45
C SER A 49 1.76 1.88 -5.53
N GLN A 50 2.96 1.40 -5.24
CA GLN A 50 3.20 0.25 -4.38
C GLN A 50 4.31 0.56 -3.38
N ILE A 51 4.20 0.03 -2.19
CA ILE A 51 5.14 0.30 -1.11
C ILE A 51 5.39 -0.97 -0.29
N SER A 52 6.64 -1.20 0.08
CA SER A 52 7.00 -2.25 1.04
C SER A 52 6.85 -1.71 2.47
N GLY A 53 6.43 -2.55 3.40
CA GLY A 53 6.35 -2.22 4.82
C GLY A 53 6.71 -3.41 5.68
N GLY A 54 7.30 -3.17 6.86
CA GLY A 54 7.67 -4.22 7.81
C GLY A 54 8.73 -5.18 7.29
N SER A 55 9.62 -4.74 6.38
CA SER A 55 10.62 -5.61 5.78
C SER A 55 11.68 -6.03 6.80
N ARG A 56 12.04 -7.32 6.76
CA ARG A 56 13.12 -7.93 7.53
C ARG A 56 14.09 -8.61 6.58
N THR A 57 15.38 -8.36 6.74
CA THR A 57 16.42 -8.86 5.84
C THR A 57 17.35 -9.89 6.49
N SER A 58 17.22 -10.08 7.80
CA SER A 58 17.89 -11.13 8.54
C SER A 58 17.30 -12.51 8.26
N VAL A 59 18.10 -13.55 8.39
CA VAL A 59 17.64 -14.94 8.27
C VAL A 59 16.66 -15.23 9.42
N GLY A 60 15.43 -15.67 9.09
CA GLY A 60 14.40 -15.93 10.10
C GLY A 60 13.70 -14.69 10.65
N GLY A 61 14.06 -13.47 10.19
CA GLY A 61 13.62 -12.20 10.76
C GLY A 61 12.10 -11.93 10.81
N TYR A 62 11.28 -12.75 10.15
CA TYR A 62 9.82 -12.70 10.26
C TYR A 62 9.24 -13.65 11.32
N VAL A 63 10.04 -14.56 11.86
CA VAL A 63 9.61 -15.62 12.78
C VAL A 63 10.23 -15.44 14.15
N GLU A 64 11.47 -15.02 14.21
CA GLU A 64 12.22 -14.84 15.46
C GLU A 64 12.04 -13.41 16.01
N PRO A 65 11.87 -13.24 17.35
CA PRO A 65 11.96 -11.92 17.96
C PRO A 65 13.32 -11.31 17.66
N GLU A 66 13.34 -10.03 17.31
CA GLU A 66 14.60 -9.32 17.07
C GLU A 66 15.49 -9.40 18.30
N GLU A 67 16.62 -10.07 18.18
CA GLU A 67 17.78 -9.79 19.05
C GLU A 67 18.30 -8.40 18.65
N PRO A 68 18.67 -7.55 19.63
CA PRO A 68 19.18 -6.23 19.30
C PRO A 68 20.45 -6.37 18.46
N ASP A 69 20.37 -5.86 17.22
CA ASP A 69 21.50 -5.53 16.35
C ASP A 69 22.55 -6.62 16.09
N ASP A 70 22.16 -7.82 15.68
CA ASP A 70 23.08 -8.66 14.91
C ASP A 70 23.15 -8.17 13.46
N LEU A 71 23.88 -7.07 13.25
CA LEU A 71 24.15 -6.49 11.93
C LEU A 71 24.84 -7.47 10.96
N THR A 72 25.32 -8.62 11.47
CA THR A 72 26.02 -9.64 10.67
C THR A 72 25.05 -10.57 9.96
N SER A 73 23.79 -10.63 10.36
CA SER A 73 22.75 -11.49 9.77
C SER A 73 21.92 -10.81 8.69
N GLU A 74 21.96 -9.47 8.60
CA GLU A 74 21.21 -8.71 7.59
C GLU A 74 21.86 -8.82 6.20
N GLN A 75 21.05 -9.14 5.17
CA GLN A 75 21.53 -9.21 3.79
C GLN A 75 21.79 -7.82 3.19
N PHE A 76 21.07 -6.80 3.64
CA PHE A 76 21.23 -5.39 3.26
C PHE A 76 20.51 -4.50 4.26
N ASP A 77 20.97 -3.26 4.39
CA ASP A 77 20.37 -2.25 5.26
C ASP A 77 18.95 -1.91 4.84
N VAL A 78 18.09 -1.78 5.86
CA VAL A 78 16.72 -1.27 5.75
C VAL A 78 16.68 0.05 6.50
N GLU A 79 16.48 1.15 5.78
CA GLU A 79 16.41 2.49 6.37
C GLU A 79 15.08 2.70 7.12
N ASP A 80 13.98 2.23 6.53
CA ASP A 80 12.65 2.30 7.15
C ASP A 80 12.33 0.99 7.88
N LYS A 81 12.62 0.97 9.19
CA LYS A 81 12.45 -0.18 10.07
C LYS A 81 11.06 -0.27 10.71
N ARG A 82 10.12 0.60 10.33
CA ARG A 82 8.75 0.59 10.88
C ARG A 82 8.04 -0.73 10.61
N SER A 83 7.20 -1.13 11.56
CA SER A 83 6.28 -2.25 11.39
C SER A 83 5.31 -2.01 10.24
N LEU A 84 4.65 -3.07 9.76
CA LEU A 84 3.60 -2.92 8.74
C LEU A 84 2.47 -2.02 9.23
N ASP A 85 2.07 -2.14 10.49
CA ASP A 85 0.98 -1.34 11.06
C ASP A 85 1.31 0.15 11.12
N GLU A 86 2.53 0.51 11.52
CA GLU A 86 3.00 1.90 11.50
C GLU A 86 3.04 2.47 10.07
N VAL A 87 3.38 1.66 9.08
CA VAL A 87 3.37 2.08 7.66
C VAL A 87 1.94 2.26 7.16
N VAL A 88 1.03 1.36 7.51
CA VAL A 88 -0.41 1.46 7.17
C VAL A 88 -1.02 2.72 7.77
N HIS A 89 -0.78 2.97 9.06
CA HIS A 89 -1.24 4.18 9.75
C HIS A 89 -0.71 5.46 9.06
N TRP A 90 0.58 5.52 8.85
CA TRP A 90 1.23 6.64 8.17
C TRP A 90 0.69 6.92 6.76
N LEU A 91 0.39 5.89 5.97
CA LEU A 91 -0.21 6.07 4.65
C LEU A 91 -1.60 6.73 4.74
N MET A 92 -2.40 6.36 5.74
CA MET A 92 -3.71 6.97 5.98
C MET A 92 -3.60 8.43 6.41
N ASP A 93 -2.60 8.78 7.24
CA ASP A 93 -2.31 10.16 7.63
C ASP A 93 -1.91 11.02 6.41
N LEU A 94 -1.22 10.44 5.44
CA LEU A 94 -0.87 11.10 4.16
C LEU A 94 -2.05 11.19 3.18
N GLY A 95 -3.21 10.64 3.53
CA GLY A 95 -4.40 10.65 2.68
C GLY A 95 -4.46 9.53 1.65
N PHE A 96 -3.62 8.50 1.76
CA PHE A 96 -3.68 7.31 0.92
C PHE A 96 -4.57 6.22 1.56
N ILE A 97 -5.12 5.35 0.72
CA ILE A 97 -5.84 4.16 1.16
C ILE A 97 -4.91 2.95 0.99
N PRO A 98 -4.37 2.38 2.08
CA PRO A 98 -3.62 1.13 2.00
C PRO A 98 -4.50 0.01 1.47
N SER A 99 -4.04 -0.70 0.43
CA SER A 99 -4.81 -1.79 -0.19
C SER A 99 -3.98 -3.05 -0.27
N PHE A 100 -4.55 -4.14 0.20
CA PHE A 100 -3.98 -5.49 0.11
C PHE A 100 -4.65 -6.32 -1.01
N CYS A 101 -5.35 -5.64 -1.93
CA CYS A 101 -6.14 -6.28 -2.97
C CYS A 101 -5.28 -7.03 -3.99
N THR A 102 -5.62 -8.30 -4.24
CA THR A 102 -5.05 -9.16 -5.28
C THR A 102 -6.08 -9.58 -6.33
N ALA A 103 -7.26 -8.96 -6.36
CA ALA A 103 -8.38 -9.37 -7.20
C ALA A 103 -8.04 -9.41 -8.70
N CYS A 104 -7.28 -8.42 -9.20
CA CYS A 104 -6.92 -8.38 -10.62
C CYS A 104 -6.11 -9.61 -11.06
N TYR A 105 -5.19 -10.09 -10.24
CA TYR A 105 -4.44 -11.32 -10.54
C TYR A 105 -5.34 -12.56 -10.48
N ARG A 106 -6.20 -12.66 -9.51
CA ARG A 106 -7.11 -13.79 -9.29
C ARG A 106 -8.20 -13.89 -10.37
N GLU A 107 -8.65 -12.75 -10.91
CA GLU A 107 -9.68 -12.64 -11.94
C GLU A 107 -9.10 -12.54 -13.36
N GLY A 108 -7.80 -12.71 -13.55
CA GLY A 108 -7.13 -12.60 -14.85
C GLY A 108 -7.28 -11.22 -15.49
N ARG A 109 -7.45 -10.17 -14.71
CA ARG A 109 -7.53 -8.77 -15.16
C ARG A 109 -6.13 -8.16 -15.21
N THR A 110 -5.32 -8.61 -16.17
CA THR A 110 -3.94 -8.16 -16.39
C THR A 110 -3.76 -7.66 -17.82
N GLY A 111 -2.65 -6.98 -18.11
CA GLY A 111 -2.34 -6.47 -19.44
C GLY A 111 -3.44 -5.58 -20.03
N ASP A 112 -3.82 -5.82 -21.27
CA ASP A 112 -4.81 -5.03 -22.02
C ASP A 112 -6.19 -5.00 -21.36
N ARG A 113 -6.58 -6.09 -20.70
CA ARG A 113 -7.86 -6.16 -19.97
C ARG A 113 -7.86 -5.18 -18.78
N PHE A 114 -6.79 -5.14 -18.01
CA PHE A 114 -6.62 -4.18 -16.93
C PHE A 114 -6.57 -2.74 -17.46
N MET A 115 -5.81 -2.51 -18.52
CA MET A 115 -5.68 -1.20 -19.15
C MET A 115 -7.00 -0.68 -19.69
N SER A 116 -7.86 -1.56 -20.23
CA SER A 116 -9.20 -1.20 -20.67
C SER A 116 -10.06 -0.67 -19.51
N LEU A 117 -10.01 -1.35 -18.33
CA LEU A 117 -10.73 -0.91 -17.13
C LEU A 117 -10.23 0.44 -16.61
N CYS A 118 -8.92 0.72 -16.72
CA CYS A 118 -8.36 2.01 -16.35
C CYS A 118 -8.82 3.14 -17.30
N LYS A 119 -8.79 2.89 -18.60
CA LYS A 119 -9.13 3.89 -19.61
C LYS A 119 -10.61 4.29 -19.65
N ASN A 120 -11.51 3.38 -19.28
CA ASN A 120 -12.94 3.63 -19.24
C ASN A 120 -13.47 3.94 -17.83
N GLU A 121 -12.57 4.16 -16.87
CA GLU A 121 -12.86 4.52 -15.47
C GLU A 121 -13.64 3.46 -14.66
N GLN A 122 -13.93 2.29 -15.23
CA GLN A 122 -14.56 1.18 -14.51
C GLN A 122 -13.72 0.70 -13.31
N ILE A 123 -12.44 0.99 -13.34
CA ILE A 123 -11.51 0.69 -12.23
C ILE A 123 -12.00 1.26 -10.89
N HIS A 124 -12.68 2.43 -10.89
CA HIS A 124 -13.23 3.04 -9.68
C HIS A 124 -14.33 2.21 -9.03
N ASN A 125 -15.08 1.43 -9.80
CA ASN A 125 -16.10 0.52 -9.29
C ASN A 125 -15.55 -0.82 -8.79
N CYS A 126 -14.24 -1.07 -8.96
CA CYS A 126 -13.57 -2.30 -8.51
C CYS A 126 -12.47 -1.99 -7.48
N CYS A 127 -11.54 -1.09 -7.83
CA CYS A 127 -10.34 -0.85 -7.02
C CYS A 127 -10.64 -0.17 -5.69
N LEU A 128 -11.47 0.89 -5.68
CA LEU A 128 -11.84 1.54 -4.43
C LEU A 128 -12.64 0.61 -3.51
N PRO A 129 -13.71 -0.08 -3.96
CA PRO A 129 -14.38 -1.10 -3.17
C PRO A 129 -13.45 -2.16 -2.60
N ASN A 130 -12.59 -2.74 -3.43
CA ASN A 130 -11.65 -3.76 -2.98
C ASN A 130 -10.60 -3.22 -1.98
N ALA A 131 -10.14 -1.99 -2.17
CA ALA A 131 -9.22 -1.34 -1.23
C ALA A 131 -9.86 -1.18 0.14
N LEU A 132 -11.10 -0.69 0.21
CA LEU A 132 -11.82 -0.50 1.47
C LEU A 132 -12.10 -1.82 2.19
N MET A 133 -12.51 -2.87 1.45
CA MET A 133 -12.76 -4.19 2.03
C MET A 133 -11.47 -4.83 2.56
N THR A 134 -10.38 -4.81 1.79
CA THR A 134 -9.11 -5.38 2.26
C THR A 134 -8.47 -4.57 3.37
N LEU A 135 -8.66 -3.24 3.39
CA LEU A 135 -8.28 -2.43 4.54
C LEU A 135 -9.09 -2.84 5.78
N LYS A 136 -10.40 -3.00 5.66
CA LYS A 136 -11.25 -3.44 6.77
C LYS A 136 -10.82 -4.80 7.32
N GLU A 137 -10.50 -5.77 6.46
CA GLU A 137 -9.96 -7.07 6.88
C GLU A 137 -8.66 -6.89 7.68
N TYR A 138 -7.73 -6.06 7.19
CA TYR A 138 -6.50 -5.75 7.91
C TYR A 138 -6.78 -5.13 9.29
N LEU A 139 -7.70 -4.15 9.36
CA LEU A 139 -8.05 -3.50 10.63
C LEU A 139 -8.63 -4.48 11.65
N MET A 140 -9.39 -5.47 11.20
CA MET A 140 -9.98 -6.47 12.10
C MET A 140 -8.96 -7.48 12.61
N ASP A 141 -7.98 -7.87 11.76
CA ASP A 141 -7.13 -9.02 12.05
C ASP A 141 -5.76 -8.64 12.65
N TYR A 142 -5.24 -7.46 12.30
CA TYR A 142 -3.81 -7.16 12.56
C TYR A 142 -3.55 -5.79 13.18
N ALA A 143 -4.44 -4.82 12.99
CA ALA A 143 -4.16 -3.44 13.33
C ALA A 143 -4.21 -3.16 14.84
N ALA A 144 -3.33 -2.28 15.30
CA ALA A 144 -3.42 -1.65 16.61
C ALA A 144 -4.65 -0.75 16.71
N GLU A 145 -5.07 -0.40 17.92
CA GLU A 145 -6.33 0.31 18.15
C GLU A 145 -6.38 1.71 17.52
N ASP A 146 -5.28 2.46 17.56
CA ASP A 146 -5.15 3.76 16.90
C ASP A 146 -5.24 3.66 15.37
N THR A 147 -4.62 2.64 14.79
CA THR A 147 -4.72 2.32 13.35
C THR A 147 -6.14 1.92 12.96
N LYS A 148 -6.86 1.16 13.81
CA LYS A 148 -8.27 0.85 13.60
C LYS A 148 -9.12 2.11 13.56
N ILE A 149 -8.97 3.00 14.54
CA ILE A 149 -9.72 4.24 14.61
C ILE A 149 -9.47 5.12 13.38
N ALA A 150 -8.22 5.24 12.94
CA ALA A 150 -7.86 5.99 11.74
C ALA A 150 -8.46 5.35 10.48
N GLY A 151 -8.36 4.03 10.35
CA GLY A 151 -8.86 3.26 9.22
C GLY A 151 -10.38 3.32 9.06
N GLU A 152 -11.13 3.23 10.15
CA GLU A 152 -12.59 3.37 10.11
C GLU A 152 -13.02 4.76 9.60
N LYS A 153 -12.30 5.82 9.98
CA LYS A 153 -12.55 7.17 9.47
C LYS A 153 -12.27 7.28 7.97
N VAL A 154 -11.17 6.67 7.51
CA VAL A 154 -10.82 6.62 6.08
C VAL A 154 -11.89 5.85 5.31
N ILE A 155 -12.30 4.67 5.77
CA ILE A 155 -13.35 3.86 5.15
C ILE A 155 -14.66 4.67 5.05
N ALA A 156 -15.11 5.27 6.14
CA ALA A 156 -16.34 6.05 6.17
C ALA A 156 -16.32 7.21 5.16
N LYS A 157 -15.21 7.94 5.08
CA LYS A 157 -15.03 9.05 4.15
C LYS A 157 -15.01 8.56 2.70
N GLU A 158 -14.25 7.51 2.40
CA GLU A 158 -14.00 7.06 1.03
C GLU A 158 -15.17 6.25 0.44
N LEU A 159 -16.08 5.73 1.25
CA LEU A 159 -17.34 5.13 0.79
C LEU A 159 -18.17 6.12 -0.06
N GLU A 160 -18.13 7.41 0.27
CA GLU A 160 -18.85 8.44 -0.47
C GLU A 160 -18.30 8.66 -1.89
N HIS A 161 -17.05 8.27 -2.12
CA HIS A 161 -16.38 8.39 -3.42
C HIS A 161 -16.64 7.21 -4.37
N ILE A 162 -17.38 6.16 -3.95
CA ILE A 162 -17.80 5.09 -4.85
C ILE A 162 -18.91 5.61 -5.76
N PRO A 163 -18.68 5.72 -7.11
CA PRO A 163 -19.61 6.42 -8.00
C PRO A 163 -20.97 5.70 -8.15
N ASN A 164 -20.94 4.36 -8.15
CA ASN A 164 -22.15 3.56 -8.33
C ASN A 164 -22.81 3.23 -7.00
N GLU A 165 -24.01 3.75 -6.77
CA GLU A 165 -24.77 3.56 -5.53
C GLU A 165 -25.07 2.10 -5.20
N LYS A 166 -25.32 1.25 -6.21
CA LYS A 166 -25.52 -0.19 -5.99
C LYS A 166 -24.25 -0.86 -5.49
N VAL A 167 -23.09 -0.52 -6.10
CA VAL A 167 -21.79 -1.02 -5.65
C VAL A 167 -21.50 -0.54 -4.24
N ARG A 168 -21.75 0.73 -3.95
CA ARG A 168 -21.59 1.30 -2.59
C ARG A 168 -22.44 0.57 -1.56
N GLY A 169 -23.72 0.28 -1.87
CA GLY A 169 -24.60 -0.51 -1.01
C GLY A 169 -24.04 -1.90 -0.70
N ILE A 170 -23.56 -2.61 -1.73
CA ILE A 170 -22.92 -3.93 -1.57
C ILE A 170 -21.67 -3.84 -0.68
N VAL A 171 -20.84 -2.80 -0.87
CA VAL A 171 -19.63 -2.60 -0.05
C VAL A 171 -20.01 -2.40 1.42
N ILE A 172 -21.02 -1.58 1.71
CA ILE A 172 -21.50 -1.34 3.09
C ILE A 172 -21.95 -2.66 3.76
N GLU A 173 -22.64 -3.52 3.04
CA GLU A 173 -23.04 -4.84 3.55
C GLU A 173 -21.83 -5.74 3.81
N ARG A 174 -20.91 -5.83 2.85
CA ARG A 174 -19.69 -6.64 3.01
C ARG A 174 -18.77 -6.14 4.12
N LEU A 175 -18.69 -4.83 4.35
CA LEU A 175 -17.92 -4.28 5.48
C LEU A 175 -18.49 -4.73 6.84
N LYS A 176 -19.82 -4.91 6.95
CA LYS A 176 -20.45 -5.49 8.15
C LYS A 176 -20.13 -6.97 8.27
N GLU A 177 -20.24 -7.71 7.18
CA GLU A 177 -19.90 -9.14 7.15
C GLU A 177 -18.42 -9.38 7.50
N ILE A 178 -17.49 -8.48 7.08
CA ILE A 178 -16.08 -8.52 7.49
C ILE A 178 -15.96 -8.28 9.00
N ALA A 179 -16.70 -7.33 9.55
CA ALA A 179 -16.72 -7.10 11.01
C ALA A 179 -17.24 -8.32 11.78
N ASP A 180 -18.15 -9.11 11.18
CA ASP A 180 -18.69 -10.36 11.72
C ASP A 180 -17.78 -11.57 11.43
N GLY A 181 -16.60 -11.37 10.87
CA GLY A 181 -15.57 -12.40 10.68
C GLY A 181 -15.48 -13.01 9.28
N GLN A 182 -16.29 -12.57 8.32
CA GLN A 182 -16.14 -13.02 6.93
C GLN A 182 -14.93 -12.34 6.26
N ARG A 183 -14.37 -13.00 5.25
CA ARG A 183 -13.15 -12.54 4.56
C ARG A 183 -13.23 -12.86 3.07
N ASP A 184 -12.26 -12.28 2.33
CA ASP A 184 -12.00 -12.59 0.90
C ASP A 184 -13.10 -12.10 -0.06
N PHE A 185 -13.73 -10.98 0.25
CA PHE A 185 -14.63 -10.30 -0.68
C PHE A 185 -13.85 -9.58 -1.78
N ARG A 186 -14.42 -9.62 -2.99
CA ARG A 186 -13.85 -8.90 -4.16
C ARG A 186 -14.89 -8.57 -5.22
N PHE A 187 -14.56 -7.55 -6.02
CA PHE A 187 -15.28 -7.15 -7.23
C PHE A 187 -14.47 -7.47 -8.47
#